data_68cc4788ebaa0e44b5c21263e43064ad
#
_entry.id   68cc4788ebaa0e44b5c21263e43064ad
#
_cell.length_a   1.000
_cell.length_b   1.000
_cell.length_c   1.000
_cell.angle_alpha   90.00
_cell.angle_beta   90.00
_cell.angle_gamma   90.00
#
_symmetry.space_group_name_H-M   'P 1'
#
loop_
_entity.id
_entity.type
_entity.pdbx_description
1 polymer ?
#
loop_
_entity_poly.entity_id
_entity_poly.type
_entity_poly.pdbx_seq_one_letter_code
_entity_poly.pdbx_strand_id
1 'polypeptide(L)'
;MNQLDKIKLFHNELNNISDTNLREFATQLILHAPDYFFTIAATSSGKYHPEFARKVGGLVKHTKCVCFYAMCNIESFGLSKHDRDLIIIAALAHDIRKQGDSNNNHTVWEHPELAHDFIIKMRNKFSHLISEEDAIIIANAVLCHMGKWANHKEFIGDKKAYPMPQTLFEYALQSADYIASRKELILFDFK
;
A
#
# COMPACT_ATOMS: atom_id res chain seq x y z
N MET A 1 -19.10 4.90 -0.59
CA MET A 1 -19.12 3.75 -1.53
C MET A 1 -19.68 2.55 -0.80
N ASN A 2 -20.49 1.67 -1.44
CA ASN A 2 -20.93 0.45 -0.78
C ASN A 2 -19.82 -0.61 -0.72
N GLN A 3 -19.98 -1.62 0.16
CA GLN A 3 -18.95 -2.64 0.38
C GLN A 3 -18.62 -3.47 -0.86
N LEU A 4 -19.64 -3.84 -1.64
CA LEU A 4 -19.43 -4.62 -2.86
C LEU A 4 -18.61 -3.87 -3.90
N ASP A 5 -18.84 -2.56 -4.04
CA ASP A 5 -18.09 -1.73 -4.98
C ASP A 5 -16.62 -1.59 -4.55
N LYS A 6 -16.34 -1.47 -3.22
CA LYS A 6 -14.96 -1.44 -2.69
C LYS A 6 -14.19 -2.71 -3.09
N ILE A 7 -14.82 -3.89 -2.91
CA ILE A 7 -14.21 -5.19 -3.26
C ILE A 7 -14.00 -5.30 -4.78
N LYS A 8 -14.99 -4.92 -5.58
CA LYS A 8 -14.90 -4.99 -7.06
C LYS A 8 -13.71 -4.21 -7.61
N LEU A 9 -13.35 -3.07 -6.99
CA LEU A 9 -12.20 -2.28 -7.42
C LEU A 9 -10.88 -3.04 -7.30
N PHE A 10 -10.75 -3.97 -6.36
CA PHE A 10 -9.53 -4.75 -6.10
C PHE A 10 -9.71 -6.26 -6.36
N HIS A 11 -10.73 -6.64 -7.13
CA HIS A 11 -11.05 -8.05 -7.37
C HIS A 11 -9.85 -8.85 -7.91
N ASN A 12 -9.11 -8.30 -8.86
CA ASN A 12 -7.96 -9.00 -9.45
C ASN A 12 -6.82 -9.16 -8.45
N GLU A 13 -6.51 -8.12 -7.68
CA GLU A 13 -5.45 -8.13 -6.67
C GLU A 13 -5.78 -9.13 -5.56
N LEU A 14 -7.02 -9.11 -5.06
CA LEU A 14 -7.49 -10.06 -4.04
C LEU A 14 -7.44 -11.51 -4.54
N ASN A 15 -7.82 -11.78 -5.79
CA ASN A 15 -7.77 -13.13 -6.36
C ASN A 15 -6.34 -13.64 -6.60
N ASN A 16 -5.34 -12.76 -6.64
CA ASN A 16 -3.94 -13.15 -6.70
C ASN A 16 -3.38 -13.65 -5.36
N ILE A 17 -4.07 -13.44 -4.25
CA ILE A 17 -3.72 -13.99 -2.94
C ILE A 17 -4.21 -15.45 -2.91
N SER A 18 -3.28 -16.40 -2.78
CA SER A 18 -3.58 -17.83 -2.86
C SER A 18 -4.21 -18.37 -1.60
N ASP A 19 -3.72 -17.95 -0.43
CA ASP A 19 -4.25 -18.35 0.87
C ASP A 19 -5.61 -17.68 1.12
N THR A 20 -6.61 -18.49 1.48
CA THR A 20 -7.99 -18.04 1.65
C THR A 20 -8.18 -17.14 2.86
N ASN A 21 -7.46 -17.39 3.96
CA ASN A 21 -7.53 -16.57 5.16
C ASN A 21 -6.82 -15.23 4.95
N LEU A 22 -5.65 -15.21 4.32
CA LEU A 22 -4.94 -13.99 3.95
C LEU A 22 -5.75 -13.16 2.95
N ARG A 23 -6.41 -13.79 1.98
CA ARG A 23 -7.32 -13.10 1.05
C ARG A 23 -8.48 -12.45 1.78
N GLU A 24 -9.10 -13.16 2.73
CA GLU A 24 -10.17 -12.60 3.56
C GLU A 24 -9.64 -11.45 4.42
N PHE A 25 -8.46 -11.58 5.02
CA PHE A 25 -7.85 -10.48 5.78
C PHE A 25 -7.64 -9.23 4.89
N ALA A 26 -7.09 -9.40 3.68
CA ALA A 26 -6.97 -8.31 2.71
C ALA A 26 -8.33 -7.67 2.37
N THR A 27 -9.36 -8.50 2.20
CA THR A 27 -10.73 -8.05 1.97
C THR A 27 -11.23 -7.20 3.14
N GLN A 28 -10.98 -7.62 4.37
CA GLN A 28 -11.35 -6.84 5.56
C GLN A 28 -10.59 -5.51 5.65
N LEU A 29 -9.31 -5.44 5.26
CA LEU A 29 -8.58 -4.17 5.17
C LEU A 29 -9.28 -3.20 4.20
N ILE A 30 -9.63 -3.67 3.00
CA ILE A 30 -10.31 -2.86 1.98
C ILE A 30 -11.70 -2.40 2.44
N LEU A 31 -12.49 -3.28 3.08
CA LEU A 31 -13.81 -2.94 3.60
C LEU A 31 -13.77 -1.85 4.68
N HIS A 32 -12.72 -1.86 5.52
CA HIS A 32 -12.52 -0.89 6.60
C HIS A 32 -11.65 0.32 6.20
N ALA A 33 -11.23 0.39 4.92
CA ALA A 33 -10.56 1.55 4.39
C ALA A 33 -11.48 2.78 4.42
N PRO A 34 -10.95 3.99 4.72
CA PRO A 34 -11.74 5.21 4.70
C PRO A 34 -12.25 5.50 3.28
N ASP A 35 -13.42 6.13 3.17
CA ASP A 35 -14.06 6.35 1.86
C ASP A 35 -13.21 7.21 0.93
N TYR A 36 -12.41 8.13 1.44
CA TYR A 36 -11.51 8.94 0.62
C TYR A 36 -10.49 8.09 -0.16
N PHE A 37 -10.04 6.95 0.38
CA PHE A 37 -9.08 6.05 -0.28
C PHE A 37 -9.50 5.67 -1.70
N PHE A 38 -10.81 5.56 -1.93
CA PHE A 38 -11.37 5.17 -3.22
C PHE A 38 -11.58 6.34 -4.19
N THR A 39 -11.48 7.57 -3.72
CA THR A 39 -11.90 8.75 -4.50
C THR A 39 -10.78 9.75 -4.75
N ILE A 40 -9.75 9.80 -3.90
CA ILE A 40 -8.70 10.82 -4.05
C ILE A 40 -7.68 10.49 -5.15
N ALA A 41 -6.93 11.51 -5.55
CA ALA A 41 -5.71 11.34 -6.33
C ALA A 41 -4.60 10.74 -5.46
N ALA A 42 -3.65 10.03 -6.07
CA ALA A 42 -2.49 9.48 -5.36
C ALA A 42 -1.51 10.58 -4.87
N THR A 43 -1.62 11.78 -5.39
CA THR A 43 -0.74 12.91 -5.08
C THR A 43 -1.53 14.20 -4.95
N SER A 44 -1.22 14.99 -3.93
CA SER A 44 -1.77 16.34 -3.77
C SER A 44 -1.09 17.38 -4.67
N SER A 45 0.17 17.17 -5.06
CA SER A 45 0.94 18.15 -5.87
C SER A 45 0.92 17.86 -7.37
N GLY A 46 0.60 16.63 -7.80
CA GLY A 46 0.69 16.20 -9.20
C GLY A 46 2.10 16.15 -9.78
N LYS A 47 3.15 16.43 -8.97
CA LYS A 47 4.50 16.68 -9.48
C LYS A 47 5.23 15.43 -9.98
N TYR A 48 5.06 14.30 -9.30
CA TYR A 48 5.88 13.10 -9.54
C TYR A 48 5.10 11.92 -10.12
N HIS A 49 3.81 11.83 -9.85
CA HIS A 49 2.97 10.70 -10.25
C HIS A 49 2.55 10.75 -11.72
N PRO A 50 2.32 9.59 -12.35
CA PRO A 50 1.80 9.51 -13.72
C PRO A 50 0.39 10.11 -13.81
N GLU A 51 -0.03 10.47 -15.03
CA GLU A 51 -1.30 11.18 -15.24
C GLU A 51 -2.52 10.44 -14.69
N PHE A 52 -2.56 9.12 -14.86
CA PHE A 52 -3.67 8.29 -14.38
C PHE A 52 -3.87 8.36 -12.85
N ALA A 53 -2.80 8.63 -12.10
CA ALA A 53 -2.81 8.69 -10.64
C ALA A 53 -3.13 10.09 -10.08
N ARG A 54 -3.28 11.11 -10.94
CA ARG A 54 -3.51 12.52 -10.54
C ARG A 54 -4.98 12.91 -10.48
N LYS A 55 -5.89 12.04 -10.88
CA LYS A 55 -7.35 12.29 -10.97
C LYS A 55 -8.10 11.60 -9.84
N VAL A 56 -9.40 11.85 -9.76
CA VAL A 56 -10.32 11.12 -8.86
C VAL A 56 -10.13 9.61 -9.07
N GLY A 57 -10.03 8.86 -7.98
CA GLY A 57 -9.72 7.41 -8.01
C GLY A 57 -8.27 7.09 -8.37
N GLY A 58 -7.40 8.10 -8.45
CA GLY A 58 -5.99 7.92 -8.79
C GLY A 58 -5.23 7.10 -7.76
N LEU A 59 -5.60 7.19 -6.47
CA LEU A 59 -4.98 6.39 -5.42
C LEU A 59 -5.26 4.90 -5.60
N VAL A 60 -6.47 4.51 -5.99
CA VAL A 60 -6.80 3.12 -6.34
C VAL A 60 -5.92 2.62 -7.49
N LYS A 61 -5.78 3.41 -8.56
CA LYS A 61 -4.95 3.04 -9.72
C LYS A 61 -3.47 2.92 -9.36
N HIS A 62 -2.96 3.83 -8.53
CA HIS A 62 -1.62 3.76 -7.98
C HIS A 62 -1.42 2.48 -7.16
N THR A 63 -2.32 2.18 -6.23
CA THR A 63 -2.27 0.97 -5.40
C THR A 63 -2.23 -0.31 -6.25
N LYS A 64 -3.05 -0.40 -7.30
CA LYS A 64 -3.01 -1.52 -8.26
C LYS A 64 -1.65 -1.66 -8.96
N CYS A 65 -1.08 -0.53 -9.37
CA CYS A 65 0.22 -0.47 -9.98
C CYS A 65 1.32 -0.94 -9.01
N VAL A 66 1.25 -0.52 -7.75
CA VAL A 66 2.15 -1.01 -6.68
C VAL A 66 2.01 -2.51 -6.48
N CYS A 67 0.79 -3.05 -6.42
CA CYS A 67 0.56 -4.50 -6.32
C CYS A 67 1.24 -5.26 -7.46
N PHE A 68 1.09 -4.78 -8.71
CA PHE A 68 1.71 -5.41 -9.87
C PHE A 68 3.24 -5.45 -9.76
N TYR A 69 3.89 -4.31 -9.51
CA TYR A 69 5.35 -4.26 -9.40
C TYR A 69 5.88 -4.99 -8.16
N ALA A 70 5.15 -4.97 -7.05
CA ALA A 70 5.52 -5.72 -5.86
C ALA A 70 5.56 -7.23 -6.12
N MET A 71 4.57 -7.77 -6.86
CA MET A 71 4.59 -9.18 -7.29
C MET A 71 5.77 -9.49 -8.21
N CYS A 72 6.09 -8.63 -9.17
CA CYS A 72 7.27 -8.81 -10.02
C CYS A 72 8.59 -8.80 -9.21
N ASN A 73 8.68 -7.92 -8.21
CA ASN A 73 9.85 -7.84 -7.36
C ASN A 73 10.03 -9.09 -6.49
N ILE A 74 8.95 -9.62 -5.91
CA ILE A 74 8.99 -10.87 -5.12
C ILE A 74 9.52 -12.03 -5.97
N GLU A 75 9.04 -12.17 -7.20
CA GLU A 75 9.52 -13.18 -8.14
C GLU A 75 11.00 -12.98 -8.49
N SER A 76 11.40 -11.73 -8.77
CA SER A 76 12.79 -11.38 -9.11
C SER A 76 13.77 -11.58 -7.94
N PHE A 77 13.32 -11.39 -6.70
CA PHE A 77 14.12 -11.61 -5.50
C PHE A 77 14.15 -13.07 -5.03
N GLY A 78 13.40 -13.95 -5.69
CA GLY A 78 13.32 -15.37 -5.34
C GLY A 78 12.65 -15.66 -3.99
N LEU A 79 11.75 -14.78 -3.57
CA LEU A 79 11.00 -14.94 -2.34
C LEU A 79 9.88 -15.98 -2.49
N SER A 80 9.35 -16.46 -1.37
CA SER A 80 8.40 -17.57 -1.34
C SER A 80 7.02 -17.22 -1.90
N LYS A 81 6.20 -18.23 -2.15
CA LYS A 81 4.80 -18.06 -2.51
C LYS A 81 4.00 -17.41 -1.36
N HIS A 82 4.34 -17.69 -0.11
CA HIS A 82 3.76 -17.06 1.05
C HIS A 82 4.08 -15.55 1.08
N ASP A 83 5.37 -15.19 0.87
CA ASP A 83 5.76 -13.77 0.76
C ASP A 83 5.02 -13.06 -0.36
N ARG A 84 4.71 -13.76 -1.47
CA ARG A 84 3.90 -13.20 -2.55
C ARG A 84 2.49 -12.85 -2.11
N ASP A 85 1.85 -13.66 -1.30
CA ASP A 85 0.54 -13.36 -0.73
C ASP A 85 0.63 -12.16 0.23
N LEU A 86 1.63 -12.12 1.11
CA LEU A 86 1.84 -11.02 2.05
C LEU A 86 2.16 -9.70 1.36
N ILE A 87 2.95 -9.69 0.26
CA ILE A 87 3.32 -8.45 -0.42
C ILE A 87 2.14 -7.80 -1.13
N ILE A 88 1.18 -8.60 -1.61
CA ILE A 88 -0.06 -8.05 -2.17
C ILE A 88 -0.83 -7.32 -1.08
N ILE A 89 -0.92 -7.89 0.13
CA ILE A 89 -1.59 -7.26 1.26
C ILE A 89 -0.89 -5.97 1.66
N ALA A 90 0.45 -5.99 1.74
CA ALA A 90 1.25 -4.80 2.04
C ALA A 90 1.03 -3.70 0.99
N ALA A 91 1.03 -4.05 -0.29
CA ALA A 91 0.78 -3.12 -1.38
C ALA A 91 -0.64 -2.52 -1.36
N LEU A 92 -1.66 -3.34 -1.04
CA LEU A 92 -3.04 -2.85 -0.86
C LEU A 92 -3.17 -1.86 0.30
N ALA A 93 -2.35 -2.01 1.35
CA ALA A 93 -2.47 -1.25 2.59
C ALA A 93 -1.50 -0.06 2.70
N HIS A 94 -0.44 0.06 1.88
CA HIS A 94 0.66 1.01 2.11
C HIS A 94 0.20 2.47 2.24
N ASP A 95 -0.75 2.87 1.43
CA ASP A 95 -1.31 4.23 1.38
C ASP A 95 -2.76 4.32 1.90
N ILE A 96 -3.26 3.28 2.58
CA ILE A 96 -4.67 3.19 3.01
C ILE A 96 -5.08 4.31 3.97
N ARG A 97 -4.12 4.95 4.65
CA ARG A 97 -4.29 6.06 5.57
C ARG A 97 -3.67 7.36 5.07
N LYS A 98 -3.57 7.53 3.75
CA LYS A 98 -2.83 8.64 3.10
C LYS A 98 -3.26 10.04 3.56
N GLN A 99 -4.53 10.27 3.87
CA GLN A 99 -5.02 11.55 4.41
C GLN A 99 -5.28 11.52 5.92
N GLY A 100 -4.81 10.47 6.62
CA GLY A 100 -5.01 10.33 8.07
C GLY A 100 -6.44 9.95 8.45
N ASP A 101 -6.78 10.16 9.71
CA ASP A 101 -8.08 9.85 10.30
C ASP A 101 -9.04 11.06 10.34
N SER A 102 -8.53 12.25 10.06
CA SER A 102 -9.30 13.49 9.96
C SER A 102 -9.57 13.84 8.48
N ASN A 103 -10.56 14.70 8.21
CA ASN A 103 -10.89 15.17 6.86
C ASN A 103 -9.80 16.08 6.28
N ASN A 104 -8.56 15.59 6.24
CA ASN A 104 -7.47 16.29 5.56
C ASN A 104 -7.65 16.18 4.04
N ASN A 105 -7.44 17.30 3.34
CA ASN A 105 -7.49 17.35 1.87
C ASN A 105 -6.13 17.09 1.21
N HIS A 106 -5.13 16.62 1.98
CA HIS A 106 -3.75 16.40 1.51
C HIS A 106 -3.13 15.18 2.20
N THR A 107 -2.07 14.68 1.61
CA THR A 107 -1.27 13.60 2.22
C THR A 107 -0.69 14.07 3.55
N VAL A 108 -0.93 13.30 4.62
CA VAL A 108 -0.31 13.54 5.92
C VAL A 108 1.05 12.84 5.99
N TRP A 109 1.98 13.45 6.71
CA TRP A 109 3.32 12.90 6.84
C TRP A 109 3.33 11.55 7.55
N GLU A 110 2.43 11.39 8.52
CA GLU A 110 2.30 10.23 9.39
C GLU A 110 1.59 9.04 8.74
N HIS A 111 1.21 9.14 7.46
CA HIS A 111 0.43 8.06 6.82
C HIS A 111 1.09 6.67 6.85
N PRO A 112 2.43 6.50 6.82
CA PRO A 112 3.03 5.16 6.95
C PRO A 112 2.77 4.55 8.33
N GLU A 113 2.88 5.36 9.39
CA GLU A 113 2.63 4.94 10.76
C GLU A 113 1.13 4.64 10.99
N LEU A 114 0.26 5.51 10.49
CA LEU A 114 -1.19 5.31 10.57
C LEU A 114 -1.64 4.06 9.81
N ALA A 115 -1.01 3.74 8.68
CA ALA A 115 -1.28 2.52 7.95
C ALA A 115 -0.75 1.27 8.68
N HIS A 116 0.46 1.34 9.24
CA HIS A 116 1.01 0.32 10.12
C HIS A 116 0.05 0.01 11.27
N ASP A 117 -0.34 1.02 12.05
CA ASP A 117 -1.23 0.86 13.22
C ASP A 117 -2.61 0.33 12.82
N PHE A 118 -3.10 0.73 11.64
CA PHE A 118 -4.34 0.20 11.10
C PHE A 118 -4.24 -1.30 10.82
N ILE A 119 -3.13 -1.79 10.23
CA ILE A 119 -2.91 -3.22 9.97
C ILE A 119 -2.90 -4.00 11.29
N ILE A 120 -2.17 -3.53 12.30
CA ILE A 120 -2.10 -4.19 13.60
C ILE A 120 -3.47 -4.19 14.30
N LYS A 121 -4.22 -3.09 14.24
CA LYS A 121 -5.60 -3.03 14.75
C LYS A 121 -6.51 -4.04 14.05
N MET A 122 -6.41 -4.15 12.73
CA MET A 122 -7.22 -5.10 11.96
C MET A 122 -6.82 -6.55 12.26
N ARG A 123 -5.52 -6.84 12.42
CA ARG A 123 -5.07 -8.16 12.88
C ARG A 123 -5.67 -8.51 14.24
N ASN A 124 -5.70 -7.61 15.20
CA ASN A 124 -6.29 -7.88 16.51
C ASN A 124 -7.79 -8.16 16.42
N LYS A 125 -8.50 -7.49 15.50
CA LYS A 125 -9.93 -7.72 15.25
C LYS A 125 -10.21 -9.05 14.54
N PHE A 126 -9.33 -9.49 13.65
CA PHE A 126 -9.48 -10.65 12.78
C PHE A 126 -8.31 -11.65 12.97
N SER A 127 -7.93 -11.91 14.21
CA SER A 127 -6.76 -12.72 14.58
C SER A 127 -6.78 -14.16 14.08
N HIS A 128 -7.94 -14.68 13.68
CA HIS A 128 -8.09 -16.00 13.08
C HIS A 128 -7.75 -16.05 11.59
N LEU A 129 -7.56 -14.89 10.93
CA LEU A 129 -7.29 -14.79 9.50
C LEU A 129 -5.78 -14.64 9.16
N ILE A 130 -5.00 -14.14 10.10
CA ILE A 130 -3.58 -13.87 9.88
C ILE A 130 -2.78 -14.06 11.17
N SER A 131 -1.56 -14.61 11.07
CA SER A 131 -0.64 -14.74 12.19
C SER A 131 -0.15 -13.35 12.66
N GLU A 132 0.37 -13.29 13.89
CA GLU A 132 0.99 -12.06 14.39
C GLU A 132 2.28 -11.73 13.62
N GLU A 133 3.07 -12.74 13.32
CA GLU A 133 4.31 -12.61 12.57
C GLU A 133 4.07 -12.04 11.18
N ASP A 134 3.14 -12.60 10.42
CA ASP A 134 2.79 -12.11 9.08
C ASP A 134 2.28 -10.66 9.10
N ALA A 135 1.43 -10.34 10.07
CA ALA A 135 0.92 -8.98 10.20
C ALA A 135 2.02 -7.97 10.54
N ILE A 136 3.01 -8.35 11.36
CA ILE A 136 4.18 -7.52 11.67
C ILE A 136 5.06 -7.35 10.42
N ILE A 137 5.30 -8.40 9.65
CA ILE A 137 6.05 -8.32 8.38
C ILE A 137 5.39 -7.31 7.42
N ILE A 138 4.08 -7.42 7.22
CA ILE A 138 3.31 -6.51 6.38
C ILE A 138 3.39 -5.07 6.93
N ALA A 139 3.13 -4.88 8.21
CA ALA A 139 3.07 -3.56 8.83
C ALA A 139 4.44 -2.85 8.78
N ASN A 140 5.55 -3.57 9.05
CA ASN A 140 6.90 -3.01 8.95
C ASN A 140 7.25 -2.59 7.52
N ALA A 141 6.90 -3.40 6.52
CA ALA A 141 7.11 -3.02 5.12
C ALA A 141 6.34 -1.74 4.76
N VAL A 142 5.10 -1.63 5.25
CA VAL A 142 4.28 -0.43 5.07
C VAL A 142 4.90 0.78 5.79
N LEU A 143 5.44 0.60 6.99
CA LEU A 143 6.08 1.69 7.74
C LEU A 143 7.29 2.31 7.01
N CYS A 144 8.05 1.49 6.28
CA CYS A 144 9.28 1.93 5.59
C CYS A 144 9.09 2.18 4.08
N HIS A 145 7.86 2.10 3.52
CA HIS A 145 7.63 2.14 2.06
C HIS A 145 8.13 3.43 1.38
N MET A 146 8.16 4.54 2.09
CA MET A 146 8.66 5.81 1.55
C MET A 146 10.19 5.84 1.37
N GLY A 147 10.92 4.92 2.00
CA GLY A 147 12.38 4.82 1.89
C GLY A 147 13.10 6.13 2.25
N LYS A 148 14.11 6.50 1.44
CA LYS A 148 14.93 7.70 1.69
C LYS A 148 14.13 9.01 1.80
N TRP A 149 12.97 9.09 1.18
CA TRP A 149 12.13 10.30 1.19
C TRP A 149 11.55 10.59 2.58
N ALA A 150 11.48 9.59 3.44
CA ALA A 150 11.01 9.72 4.82
C ALA A 150 12.11 9.48 5.87
N ASN A 151 13.37 9.38 5.46
CA ASN A 151 14.49 9.09 6.37
C ASN A 151 15.63 10.11 6.26
N HIS A 152 16.10 10.45 5.04
CA HIS A 152 17.25 11.32 4.87
C HIS A 152 16.92 12.78 5.19
N LYS A 153 17.74 13.41 6.03
CA LYS A 153 17.52 14.77 6.56
C LYS A 153 17.31 15.82 5.48
N GLU A 154 17.94 15.65 4.31
CA GLU A 154 17.75 16.54 3.16
C GLU A 154 16.32 16.58 2.63
N PHE A 155 15.52 15.52 2.85
CA PHE A 155 14.12 15.44 2.40
C PHE A 155 13.12 15.70 3.51
N ILE A 156 13.44 15.32 4.75
CA ILE A 156 12.50 15.39 5.88
C ILE A 156 12.60 16.68 6.70
N GLY A 157 13.78 17.36 6.69
CA GLY A 157 14.02 18.51 7.56
C GLY A 157 13.85 18.13 9.04
N ASP A 158 12.95 18.82 9.74
CA ASP A 158 12.66 18.60 11.15
C ASP A 158 11.52 17.60 11.41
N LYS A 159 10.98 16.95 10.37
CA LYS A 159 9.91 15.95 10.53
C LYS A 159 10.45 14.66 11.14
N LYS A 160 9.56 13.86 11.74
CA LYS A 160 9.85 12.50 12.19
C LYS A 160 10.42 11.65 11.05
N ALA A 161 11.56 11.01 11.28
CA ALA A 161 12.12 10.03 10.34
C ALA A 161 11.41 8.68 10.49
N TYR A 162 11.18 8.01 9.35
CA TYR A 162 10.71 6.63 9.29
C TYR A 162 11.85 5.68 8.91
N PRO A 163 11.78 4.39 9.25
CA PRO A 163 12.86 3.45 8.96
C PRO A 163 13.08 3.29 7.45
N MET A 164 14.31 2.94 7.09
CA MET A 164 14.66 2.49 5.75
C MET A 164 14.36 0.99 5.63
N PRO A 165 14.01 0.49 4.43
CA PRO A 165 13.93 -0.95 4.18
C PRO A 165 15.21 -1.67 4.59
N GLN A 166 15.07 -2.84 5.24
CA GLN A 166 16.17 -3.68 5.71
C GLN A 166 16.13 -5.09 5.10
N THR A 167 14.96 -5.56 4.69
CA THR A 167 14.72 -6.89 4.13
C THR A 167 14.39 -6.83 2.64
N LEU A 168 14.59 -7.93 1.91
CA LEU A 168 14.19 -8.02 0.50
C LEU A 168 12.67 -7.79 0.33
N PHE A 169 11.87 -8.24 1.28
CA PHE A 169 10.42 -8.01 1.30
C PHE A 169 10.07 -6.51 1.37
N GLU A 170 10.70 -5.80 2.30
CA GLU A 170 10.51 -4.34 2.44
C GLU A 170 11.01 -3.57 1.21
N TYR A 171 12.16 -3.97 0.63
CA TYR A 171 12.65 -3.42 -0.62
C TYR A 171 11.71 -3.71 -1.80
N ALA A 172 11.05 -4.87 -1.82
CA ALA A 172 10.08 -5.21 -2.85
C ALA A 172 8.90 -4.23 -2.86
N LEU A 173 8.35 -3.87 -1.69
CA LEU A 173 7.28 -2.88 -1.58
C LEU A 173 7.78 -1.47 -1.90
N GLN A 174 8.87 -1.03 -1.29
CA GLN A 174 9.41 0.32 -1.46
C GLN A 174 9.76 0.63 -2.92
N SER A 175 10.42 -0.31 -3.61
CA SER A 175 10.77 -0.12 -5.02
C SER A 175 9.53 -0.16 -5.94
N ALA A 176 8.53 -0.98 -5.61
CA ALA A 176 7.27 -1.00 -6.34
C ALA A 176 6.52 0.33 -6.24
N ASP A 177 6.42 0.90 -5.03
CA ASP A 177 5.82 2.23 -4.83
C ASP A 177 6.63 3.32 -5.55
N TYR A 178 7.96 3.26 -5.45
CA TYR A 178 8.83 4.20 -6.16
C TYR A 178 8.58 4.16 -7.67
N ILE A 179 8.53 2.98 -8.30
CA ILE A 179 8.25 2.83 -9.74
C ILE A 179 6.86 3.36 -10.07
N ALA A 180 5.83 2.94 -9.32
CA ALA A 180 4.44 3.35 -9.54
C ALA A 180 4.21 4.87 -9.39
N SER A 181 5.10 5.56 -8.66
CA SER A 181 5.05 7.00 -8.47
C SER A 181 5.82 7.81 -9.53
N ARG A 182 6.41 7.19 -10.58
CA ARG A 182 7.17 7.93 -11.61
C ARG A 182 6.24 8.47 -12.70
N LYS A 183 6.35 9.77 -13.00
CA LYS A 183 5.51 10.46 -14.00
C LYS A 183 5.73 9.94 -15.43
N GLU A 184 6.90 9.36 -15.68
CA GLU A 184 7.29 8.75 -16.96
C GLU A 184 6.65 7.38 -17.19
N LEU A 185 6.00 6.80 -16.16
CA LEU A 185 5.33 5.51 -16.28
C LEU A 185 4.10 5.65 -17.19
N ILE A 186 4.15 4.99 -18.32
CA ILE A 186 3.04 4.84 -19.26
C ILE A 186 2.51 3.43 -19.08
N LEU A 187 1.28 3.32 -18.57
CA LEU A 187 0.60 2.03 -18.47
C LEU A 187 -0.29 1.84 -19.68
N PHE A 188 -0.04 0.77 -20.42
CA PHE A 188 -0.99 0.28 -21.41
C PHE A 188 -2.18 -0.31 -20.64
N ASP A 189 -3.34 0.35 -20.73
CA ASP A 189 -4.65 -0.05 -20.18
C ASP A 189 -4.66 -1.28 -19.24
N PHE A 190 -4.59 -1.03 -17.96
CA PHE A 190 -5.07 -2.01 -16.98
C PHE A 190 -6.61 -2.00 -17.04
N LYS A 191 -7.17 -2.83 -17.91
CA LYS A 191 -8.59 -3.12 -17.92
C LYS A 191 -8.99 -3.99 -16.74
#